data_8ab88915206feb87e0ed1807f5c38529
#
_entry.id   8ab88915206feb87e0ed1807f5c38529
#
_cell.length_a   1.000
_cell.length_b   1.000
_cell.length_c   1.000
_cell.angle_alpha   90.00
_cell.angle_beta   90.00
_cell.angle_gamma   90.00
#
_symmetry.space_group_name_H-M   'P 1'
#
loop_
_entity.id
_entity.type
_entity.pdbx_description
1 polymer ?
#
loop_
_entity_poly.entity_id
_entity_poly.type
_entity_poly.pdbx_seq_one_letter_code
_entity_poly.pdbx_strand_id
1 'polypeptide(L)'
;AGYTVTGVDLPEADVSDAVQMTAWDWSAYDIVINAAAWTDVDGAETPDGRRLSWRANATGPANLAREATRHGLTLVHVSSEYTFDGTAAIHTEDEPPSPLGVYGQSKAGGDAAVEAAPRHYLVRTSWVVGDGKNFVRTMASLAERGIAPKVVADQTGRLTFTTDLAAGIIHLLSTGAEYGTYNLSGRGPVVSWCDIARRVYELVGRSAAEVTPVTTAEYYAGQEGIAPRPLSSALDLSRIEATGFTPADSMERLEAYVPTL
;
A
#
# COMPACT_ATOMS: atom_id res chain seq x y z
N ALA A 1 10.92 15.33 12.84
CA ALA A 1 9.89 15.03 13.86
C ALA A 1 10.50 14.62 15.19
N GLY A 2 11.67 14.67 15.62
CA GLY A 2 12.19 14.43 16.97
C GLY A 2 12.05 13.00 17.53
N TYR A 3 11.74 12.01 16.67
CA TYR A 3 11.70 10.60 17.04
C TYR A 3 13.06 9.94 16.89
N THR A 4 13.44 9.10 17.86
CA THR A 4 14.54 8.14 17.70
C THR A 4 13.96 6.87 17.06
N VAL A 5 14.55 6.41 15.97
CA VAL A 5 14.03 5.28 15.19
C VAL A 5 15.03 4.14 15.16
N THR A 6 14.57 2.94 15.47
CA THR A 6 15.27 1.68 15.23
C THR A 6 14.56 0.93 14.12
N GLY A 7 15.22 0.77 12.98
CA GLY A 7 14.68 -0.02 11.85
C GLY A 7 15.23 -1.45 11.92
N VAL A 8 14.32 -2.41 11.75
CA VAL A 8 14.65 -3.84 11.71
C VAL A 8 13.91 -4.52 10.57
N ASP A 9 14.51 -5.57 10.01
CA ASP A 9 13.92 -6.37 8.94
C ASP A 9 14.41 -7.83 9.08
N LEU A 10 13.93 -8.71 8.23
CA LEU A 10 14.47 -10.08 8.15
C LEU A 10 15.98 -10.06 7.79
N PRO A 11 16.77 -10.96 8.36
CA PRO A 11 16.39 -12.04 9.30
C PRO A 11 16.38 -11.61 10.79
N GLU A 12 16.63 -10.33 11.11
CA GLU A 12 16.76 -9.85 12.47
C GLU A 12 15.42 -9.91 13.24
N ALA A 13 14.33 -9.53 12.58
CA ALA A 13 12.99 -9.55 13.15
C ALA A 13 11.98 -10.19 12.19
N ASP A 14 11.49 -11.39 12.52
CA ASP A 14 10.34 -12.02 11.86
C ASP A 14 9.07 -11.71 12.66
N VAL A 15 8.29 -10.75 12.19
CA VAL A 15 7.02 -10.37 12.84
C VAL A 15 6.04 -11.54 12.96
N SER A 16 6.15 -12.56 12.11
CA SER A 16 5.31 -13.75 12.15
C SER A 16 5.73 -14.80 13.20
N ASP A 17 6.92 -14.64 13.79
CA ASP A 17 7.41 -15.51 14.88
C ASP A 17 6.94 -14.95 16.23
N ALA A 18 5.90 -15.59 16.78
CA ALA A 18 5.33 -15.17 18.06
C ALA A 18 6.32 -15.31 19.24
N VAL A 19 7.27 -16.26 19.18
CA VAL A 19 8.28 -16.44 20.24
C VAL A 19 9.27 -15.30 20.20
N GLN A 20 9.76 -14.96 19.00
CA GLN A 20 10.66 -13.84 18.82
C GLN A 20 10.00 -12.51 19.24
N MET A 21 8.77 -12.25 18.81
CA MET A 21 8.05 -11.02 19.17
C MET A 21 7.80 -10.91 20.68
N THR A 22 7.48 -12.01 21.35
CA THR A 22 7.29 -12.02 22.82
C THR A 22 8.62 -11.80 23.57
N ALA A 23 9.74 -12.27 23.01
CA ALA A 23 11.06 -12.10 23.62
C ALA A 23 11.73 -10.74 23.32
N TRP A 24 11.16 -9.95 22.40
CA TRP A 24 11.69 -8.64 22.03
C TRP A 24 11.58 -7.66 23.21
N ASP A 25 12.60 -6.83 23.41
CA ASP A 25 12.55 -5.78 24.45
C ASP A 25 11.73 -4.58 23.99
N TRP A 26 10.44 -4.61 24.27
CA TRP A 26 9.50 -3.53 23.94
C TRP A 26 9.60 -2.32 24.86
N SER A 27 10.30 -2.40 25.99
CA SER A 27 10.35 -1.33 26.98
C SER A 27 11.07 -0.06 26.51
N ALA A 28 11.87 -0.18 25.44
CA ALA A 28 12.61 0.92 24.83
C ALA A 28 11.77 1.75 23.83
N TYR A 29 10.52 1.37 23.57
CA TYR A 29 9.71 1.96 22.49
C TYR A 29 8.38 2.47 23.01
N ASP A 30 7.88 3.55 22.37
CA ASP A 30 6.54 4.09 22.56
C ASP A 30 5.62 3.73 21.38
N ILE A 31 6.21 3.49 20.21
CA ILE A 31 5.51 3.33 18.93
C ILE A 31 6.14 2.17 18.16
N VAL A 32 5.29 1.36 17.55
CA VAL A 32 5.67 0.34 16.57
C VAL A 32 5.06 0.71 15.23
N ILE A 33 5.88 0.81 14.18
CA ILE A 33 5.41 1.01 12.81
C ILE A 33 5.66 -0.27 12.02
N ASN A 34 4.58 -0.95 11.68
CA ASN A 34 4.62 -2.17 10.87
C ASN A 34 4.47 -1.84 9.39
N ALA A 35 5.57 -1.84 8.66
CA ALA A 35 5.63 -1.78 7.21
C ALA A 35 6.00 -3.13 6.57
N ALA A 36 6.22 -4.18 7.39
CA ALA A 36 6.52 -5.51 6.90
C ALA A 36 5.28 -6.16 6.26
N ALA A 37 5.43 -6.69 5.06
CA ALA A 37 4.36 -7.38 4.35
C ALA A 37 4.90 -8.32 3.27
N TRP A 38 4.14 -9.36 2.95
CA TRP A 38 4.21 -10.06 1.69
C TRP A 38 3.49 -9.21 0.63
N THR A 39 4.18 -8.82 -0.43
CA THR A 39 3.65 -7.90 -1.47
C THR A 39 3.53 -8.52 -2.86
N ASP A 40 3.97 -9.77 -3.03
CA ASP A 40 3.80 -10.50 -4.30
C ASP A 40 2.35 -11.00 -4.41
N VAL A 41 1.53 -10.20 -5.09
CA VAL A 41 0.09 -10.41 -5.22
C VAL A 41 -0.25 -11.69 -5.97
N ASP A 42 0.44 -11.96 -7.10
CA ASP A 42 0.22 -13.18 -7.89
C ASP A 42 0.82 -14.40 -7.18
N GLY A 43 2.02 -14.26 -6.62
CA GLY A 43 2.64 -15.32 -5.85
C GLY A 43 1.79 -15.77 -4.65
N ALA A 44 0.95 -14.90 -4.09
CA ALA A 44 0.05 -15.25 -2.98
C ALA A 44 -1.02 -16.29 -3.37
N GLU A 45 -1.37 -16.41 -4.66
CA GLU A 45 -2.35 -17.40 -5.14
C GLU A 45 -1.79 -18.83 -5.16
N THR A 46 -0.46 -19.00 -5.12
CA THR A 46 0.16 -20.31 -5.01
C THR A 46 -0.03 -20.93 -3.61
N PRO A 47 0.01 -22.29 -3.47
CA PRO A 47 -0.15 -22.92 -2.14
C PRO A 47 0.87 -22.41 -1.10
N ASP A 48 2.14 -22.28 -1.49
CA ASP A 48 3.19 -21.76 -0.59
C ASP A 48 3.05 -20.26 -0.34
N GLY A 49 2.77 -19.48 -1.39
CA GLY A 49 2.56 -18.05 -1.28
C GLY A 49 1.35 -17.70 -0.39
N ARG A 50 0.26 -18.47 -0.48
CA ARG A 50 -0.89 -18.34 0.42
C ARG A 50 -0.46 -18.47 1.88
N ARG A 51 0.30 -19.49 2.22
CA ARG A 51 0.80 -19.71 3.58
C ARG A 51 1.72 -18.57 4.04
N LEU A 52 2.63 -18.14 3.17
CA LEU A 52 3.60 -17.08 3.49
C LEU A 52 2.94 -15.71 3.59
N SER A 53 2.01 -15.39 2.69
CA SER A 53 1.26 -14.12 2.76
C SER A 53 0.41 -14.03 4.02
N TRP A 54 -0.29 -15.09 4.43
CA TRP A 54 -1.03 -15.12 5.69
C TRP A 54 -0.12 -15.00 6.92
N ARG A 55 1.07 -15.62 6.88
CA ARG A 55 2.05 -15.44 7.97
C ARG A 55 2.49 -13.98 8.09
N ALA A 56 2.91 -13.36 6.99
CA ALA A 56 3.41 -12.00 7.02
C ALA A 56 2.31 -10.97 7.26
N ASN A 57 1.17 -11.10 6.55
CA ASN A 57 0.14 -10.06 6.49
C ASN A 57 -0.96 -10.20 7.56
N ALA A 58 -1.14 -11.38 8.17
CA ALA A 58 -2.15 -11.59 9.21
C ALA A 58 -1.51 -11.99 10.55
N THR A 59 -0.68 -13.05 10.59
CA THR A 59 -0.06 -13.49 11.84
C THR A 59 0.91 -12.45 12.39
N GLY A 60 1.73 -11.83 11.53
CA GLY A 60 2.65 -10.76 11.93
C GLY A 60 1.95 -9.58 12.61
N PRO A 61 0.98 -8.92 11.95
CA PRO A 61 0.19 -7.85 12.58
C PRO A 61 -0.52 -8.28 13.88
N ALA A 62 -1.04 -9.52 13.94
CA ALA A 62 -1.67 -10.03 15.17
C ALA A 62 -0.66 -10.17 16.33
N ASN A 63 0.57 -10.61 16.06
CA ASN A 63 1.63 -10.66 17.06
C ASN A 63 1.98 -9.25 17.56
N LEU A 64 2.17 -8.31 16.63
CA LEU A 64 2.49 -6.91 16.97
C LEU A 64 1.35 -6.23 17.74
N ALA A 65 0.08 -6.45 17.34
CA ALA A 65 -1.08 -5.90 18.03
C ALA A 65 -1.18 -6.41 19.48
N ARG A 66 -0.88 -7.70 19.71
CA ARG A 66 -0.83 -8.29 21.04
C ARG A 66 0.28 -7.68 21.90
N GLU A 67 1.50 -7.57 21.36
CA GLU A 67 2.62 -6.99 22.12
C GLU A 67 2.44 -5.48 22.34
N ALA A 68 1.95 -4.75 21.34
CA ALA A 68 1.61 -3.34 21.51
C ALA A 68 0.56 -3.11 22.61
N THR A 69 -0.49 -3.95 22.64
CA THR A 69 -1.50 -3.89 23.71
C THR A 69 -0.90 -4.22 25.07
N ARG A 70 -0.07 -5.28 25.16
CA ARG A 70 0.58 -5.72 26.42
C ARG A 70 1.48 -4.64 27.01
N HIS A 71 2.21 -3.93 26.16
CA HIS A 71 3.22 -2.95 26.57
C HIS A 71 2.72 -1.50 26.49
N GLY A 72 1.44 -1.25 26.12
CA GLY A 72 0.84 0.08 26.03
C GLY A 72 1.40 0.93 24.90
N LEU A 73 1.94 0.30 23.84
CA LEU A 73 2.52 0.98 22.68
C LEU A 73 1.44 1.46 21.70
N THR A 74 1.75 2.46 20.91
CA THR A 74 0.96 2.83 19.73
C THR A 74 1.41 1.98 18.54
N LEU A 75 0.48 1.25 17.91
CA LEU A 75 0.75 0.47 16.71
C LEU A 75 0.28 1.22 15.47
N VAL A 76 1.19 1.50 14.54
CA VAL A 76 0.87 1.93 13.18
C VAL A 76 1.02 0.74 12.26
N HIS A 77 0.01 0.42 11.46
CA HIS A 77 0.06 -0.67 10.49
C HIS A 77 -0.28 -0.19 9.09
N VAL A 78 0.63 -0.41 8.14
CA VAL A 78 0.39 -0.10 6.73
C VAL A 78 -0.35 -1.26 6.07
N SER A 79 -1.57 -0.96 5.60
CA SER A 79 -2.43 -1.91 4.88
C SER A 79 -2.61 -1.50 3.41
N SER A 80 -3.63 -2.03 2.75
CA SER A 80 -3.83 -1.89 1.31
C SER A 80 -5.33 -1.76 0.97
N GLU A 81 -5.61 -1.08 -0.13
CA GLU A 81 -6.92 -1.04 -0.78
C GLU A 81 -7.37 -2.41 -1.32
N TYR A 82 -6.46 -3.37 -1.47
CA TYR A 82 -6.82 -4.77 -1.84
C TYR A 82 -7.70 -5.47 -0.81
N THR A 83 -7.94 -4.86 0.34
CA THR A 83 -8.97 -5.30 1.28
C THR A 83 -10.38 -5.09 0.75
N PHE A 84 -10.56 -4.36 -0.35
CA PHE A 84 -11.85 -4.12 -1.04
C PHE A 84 -11.90 -4.84 -2.39
N ASP A 85 -13.11 -4.99 -2.94
CA ASP A 85 -13.36 -5.65 -4.23
C ASP A 85 -13.22 -4.72 -5.44
N GLY A 86 -13.12 -3.41 -5.23
CA GLY A 86 -13.01 -2.42 -6.29
C GLY A 86 -14.32 -2.15 -7.05
N THR A 87 -15.48 -2.50 -6.49
CA THR A 87 -16.80 -2.24 -7.11
C THR A 87 -17.30 -0.83 -6.82
N ALA A 88 -16.94 -0.24 -5.68
CA ALA A 88 -17.21 1.15 -5.38
C ALA A 88 -16.24 2.06 -6.16
N ALA A 89 -16.72 3.22 -6.61
CA ALA A 89 -15.88 4.20 -7.28
C ALA A 89 -14.79 4.79 -6.36
N ILE A 90 -15.10 4.93 -5.06
CA ILE A 90 -14.20 5.39 -4.00
C ILE A 90 -14.53 4.57 -2.74
N HIS A 91 -13.52 4.00 -2.10
CA HIS A 91 -13.64 3.17 -0.89
C HIS A 91 -13.42 4.00 0.37
N THR A 92 -14.32 3.87 1.35
CA THR A 92 -14.23 4.56 2.65
C THR A 92 -13.61 3.66 3.72
N GLU A 93 -13.19 4.25 4.84
CA GLU A 93 -12.63 3.47 5.97
C GLU A 93 -13.65 2.56 6.63
N ASP A 94 -14.94 2.94 6.60
CA ASP A 94 -16.03 2.20 7.26
C ASP A 94 -16.65 1.12 6.37
N GLU A 95 -16.21 1.00 5.12
CA GLU A 95 -16.64 -0.05 4.21
C GLU A 95 -16.14 -1.43 4.70
N PRO A 96 -17.03 -2.44 4.80
CA PRO A 96 -16.60 -3.79 5.18
C PRO A 96 -15.61 -4.37 4.16
N PRO A 97 -14.56 -5.08 4.61
CA PRO A 97 -13.62 -5.74 3.70
C PRO A 97 -14.32 -6.76 2.79
N SER A 98 -13.97 -6.73 1.51
CA SER A 98 -14.50 -7.63 0.46
C SER A 98 -13.38 -8.10 -0.51
N PRO A 99 -12.25 -8.61 0.00
CA PRO A 99 -11.06 -8.88 -0.81
C PRO A 99 -11.28 -9.96 -1.86
N LEU A 100 -10.80 -9.73 -3.08
CA LEU A 100 -10.96 -10.65 -4.21
C LEU A 100 -9.99 -11.84 -4.16
N GLY A 101 -8.70 -11.58 -3.89
CA GLY A 101 -7.61 -12.57 -3.92
C GLY A 101 -6.97 -12.81 -2.56
N VAL A 102 -6.06 -13.77 -2.51
CA VAL A 102 -5.38 -14.21 -1.27
C VAL A 102 -4.58 -13.10 -0.61
N TYR A 103 -3.89 -12.26 -1.40
CA TYR A 103 -3.18 -11.11 -0.87
C TYR A 103 -4.11 -10.19 -0.08
N GLY A 104 -5.21 -9.75 -0.69
CA GLY A 104 -6.21 -8.90 -0.03
C GLY A 104 -6.83 -9.57 1.21
N GLN A 105 -7.16 -10.88 1.12
CA GLN A 105 -7.66 -11.65 2.26
C GLN A 105 -6.67 -11.65 3.43
N SER A 106 -5.38 -11.86 3.15
CA SER A 106 -4.34 -11.86 4.17
C SER A 106 -4.16 -10.48 4.81
N LYS A 107 -4.25 -9.39 4.02
CA LYS A 107 -4.21 -8.01 4.53
C LYS A 107 -5.42 -7.70 5.40
N ALA A 108 -6.63 -8.07 4.96
CA ALA A 108 -7.85 -7.90 5.75
C ALA A 108 -7.80 -8.68 7.08
N GLY A 109 -7.20 -9.87 7.08
CA GLY A 109 -6.95 -10.62 8.31
C GLY A 109 -6.03 -9.89 9.29
N GLY A 110 -5.01 -9.20 8.78
CA GLY A 110 -4.13 -8.34 9.59
C GLY A 110 -4.84 -7.09 10.10
N ASP A 111 -5.63 -6.44 9.24
CA ASP A 111 -6.44 -5.27 9.59
C ASP A 111 -7.32 -5.57 10.80
N ALA A 112 -8.09 -6.67 10.74
CA ALA A 112 -8.97 -7.08 11.84
C ALA A 112 -8.22 -7.33 13.18
N ALA A 113 -6.98 -7.84 13.12
CA ALA A 113 -6.16 -8.03 14.30
C ALA A 113 -5.66 -6.69 14.88
N VAL A 114 -5.29 -5.75 14.01
CA VAL A 114 -4.82 -4.42 14.41
C VAL A 114 -5.96 -3.58 14.98
N GLU A 115 -7.15 -3.62 14.39
CA GLU A 115 -8.34 -2.90 14.87
C GLU A 115 -8.75 -3.32 16.29
N ALA A 116 -8.37 -4.52 16.74
CA ALA A 116 -8.59 -4.95 18.12
C ALA A 116 -7.63 -4.31 19.15
N ALA A 117 -6.54 -3.70 18.71
CA ALA A 117 -5.60 -3.02 19.60
C ALA A 117 -6.14 -1.63 19.98
N PRO A 118 -6.14 -1.23 21.26
CA PRO A 118 -6.78 0.02 21.71
C PRO A 118 -6.07 1.30 21.22
N ARG A 119 -4.79 1.21 20.88
CA ARG A 119 -3.94 2.33 20.46
C ARG A 119 -3.34 2.00 19.10
N HIS A 120 -4.12 2.18 18.03
CA HIS A 120 -3.66 1.87 16.69
C HIS A 120 -3.98 2.98 15.67
N TYR A 121 -3.14 3.05 14.65
CA TYR A 121 -3.42 3.68 13.37
C TYR A 121 -3.30 2.60 12.28
N LEU A 122 -4.43 2.17 11.74
CA LEU A 122 -4.48 1.32 10.56
C LEU A 122 -4.51 2.22 9.34
N VAL A 123 -3.46 2.18 8.53
CA VAL A 123 -3.29 3.08 7.37
C VAL A 123 -3.44 2.26 6.09
N ARG A 124 -4.59 2.34 5.43
CA ARG A 124 -4.82 1.74 4.10
C ARG A 124 -4.28 2.68 3.03
N THR A 125 -3.46 2.15 2.14
CA THR A 125 -2.85 2.90 1.04
C THR A 125 -3.01 2.17 -0.29
N SER A 126 -2.71 2.84 -1.41
CA SER A 126 -2.79 2.29 -2.75
C SER A 126 -1.59 2.70 -3.60
N TRP A 127 -1.23 1.87 -4.59
CA TRP A 127 -0.31 2.19 -5.68
C TRP A 127 0.98 2.90 -5.25
N VAL A 128 1.71 2.28 -4.31
CA VAL A 128 2.87 2.90 -3.66
C VAL A 128 4.03 3.05 -4.63
N VAL A 129 4.61 4.24 -4.66
CA VAL A 129 5.80 4.62 -5.45
C VAL A 129 6.88 5.15 -4.52
N GLY A 130 8.09 4.63 -4.67
CA GLY A 130 9.25 5.07 -3.90
C GLY A 130 10.56 4.59 -4.52
N ASP A 131 11.58 4.43 -3.70
CA ASP A 131 12.84 3.85 -4.12
C ASP A 131 12.67 2.35 -4.46
N GLY A 132 13.49 1.85 -5.37
CA GLY A 132 13.41 0.47 -5.84
C GLY A 132 12.40 0.24 -6.96
N LYS A 133 12.05 -1.03 -7.20
CA LYS A 133 11.19 -1.43 -8.32
C LYS A 133 9.75 -0.97 -8.09
N ASN A 134 9.20 -0.20 -9.03
CA ASN A 134 7.81 0.21 -9.05
C ASN A 134 7.31 0.41 -10.49
N PHE A 135 5.99 0.62 -10.65
CA PHE A 135 5.38 0.77 -11.98
C PHE A 135 5.94 1.96 -12.76
N VAL A 136 6.12 3.12 -12.12
CA VAL A 136 6.62 4.34 -12.76
C VAL A 136 8.03 4.13 -13.32
N ARG A 137 8.95 3.57 -12.52
CA ARG A 137 10.32 3.20 -12.97
C ARG A 137 10.29 2.18 -14.11
N THR A 138 9.38 1.22 -14.06
CA THR A 138 9.21 0.23 -15.12
C THR A 138 8.81 0.92 -16.43
N MET A 139 7.83 1.83 -16.40
CA MET A 139 7.38 2.55 -17.58
C MET A 139 8.47 3.48 -18.14
N ALA A 140 9.20 4.19 -17.30
CA ALA A 140 10.33 5.03 -17.72
C ALA A 140 11.42 4.17 -18.42
N SER A 141 11.78 3.03 -17.84
CA SER A 141 12.75 2.11 -18.46
C SER A 141 12.27 1.51 -19.78
N LEU A 142 10.98 1.20 -19.92
CA LEU A 142 10.42 0.76 -21.21
C LEU A 142 10.48 1.87 -22.26
N ALA A 143 10.17 3.10 -21.88
CA ALA A 143 10.22 4.26 -22.74
C ALA A 143 11.65 4.53 -23.26
N GLU A 144 12.66 4.49 -22.38
CA GLU A 144 14.08 4.62 -22.73
C GLU A 144 14.52 3.53 -23.74
N ARG A 145 14.01 2.34 -23.59
CA ARG A 145 14.32 1.19 -24.48
C ARG A 145 13.52 1.21 -25.79
N GLY A 146 12.65 2.19 -26.00
CA GLY A 146 11.82 2.33 -27.20
C GLY A 146 10.72 1.26 -27.32
N ILE A 147 10.28 0.67 -26.21
CA ILE A 147 9.23 -0.36 -26.17
C ILE A 147 7.86 0.31 -26.10
N ALA A 148 6.90 -0.11 -26.92
CA ALA A 148 5.51 0.33 -26.90
C ALA A 148 4.65 -0.70 -26.11
N PRO A 149 4.33 -0.46 -24.82
CA PRO A 149 3.65 -1.44 -24.00
C PRO A 149 2.14 -1.42 -24.21
N LYS A 150 1.50 -2.56 -23.89
CA LYS A 150 0.07 -2.62 -23.57
C LYS A 150 -0.11 -2.41 -22.08
N VAL A 151 -1.00 -1.50 -21.69
CA VAL A 151 -1.23 -1.17 -20.28
C VAL A 151 -2.73 -1.14 -19.98
N VAL A 152 -3.08 -1.67 -18.82
CA VAL A 152 -4.46 -1.78 -18.34
C VAL A 152 -5.08 -0.38 -18.17
N ALA A 153 -6.27 -0.18 -18.74
CA ALA A 153 -6.99 1.09 -18.73
C ALA A 153 -8.30 1.07 -17.92
N ASP A 154 -8.70 -0.07 -17.39
CA ASP A 154 -9.93 -0.26 -16.60
C ASP A 154 -9.65 -0.51 -15.10
N GLN A 155 -8.39 -0.46 -14.66
CA GLN A 155 -8.02 -0.35 -13.25
C GLN A 155 -7.66 1.09 -12.96
N THR A 156 -8.36 1.70 -11.99
CA THR A 156 -8.25 3.12 -11.67
C THR A 156 -7.89 3.36 -10.21
N GLY A 157 -7.16 4.44 -9.93
CA GLY A 157 -6.71 4.77 -8.57
C GLY A 157 -5.88 6.04 -8.54
N ARG A 158 -5.10 6.19 -7.47
CA ARG A 158 -4.16 7.29 -7.28
C ARG A 158 -2.81 6.73 -6.80
N LEU A 159 -1.71 7.32 -7.26
CA LEU A 159 -0.38 6.99 -6.74
C LEU A 159 -0.21 7.52 -5.31
N THR A 160 0.50 6.75 -4.50
CA THR A 160 0.95 7.17 -3.17
C THR A 160 2.47 7.14 -3.13
N PHE A 161 3.10 8.28 -2.94
CA PHE A 161 4.55 8.31 -2.78
C PHE A 161 4.93 7.96 -1.34
N THR A 162 6.00 7.17 -1.15
CA THR A 162 6.45 6.71 0.18
C THR A 162 6.75 7.86 1.13
N THR A 163 7.25 8.98 0.60
CA THR A 163 7.50 10.20 1.38
C THR A 163 6.21 10.81 1.92
N ASP A 164 5.13 10.79 1.14
CA ASP A 164 3.84 11.36 1.52
C ASP A 164 3.11 10.40 2.48
N LEU A 165 3.23 9.09 2.27
CA LEU A 165 2.74 8.08 3.21
C LEU A 165 3.42 8.25 4.58
N ALA A 166 4.75 8.38 4.60
CA ALA A 166 5.50 8.62 5.84
C ALA A 166 5.11 9.94 6.51
N ALA A 167 4.90 11.01 5.73
CA ALA A 167 4.47 12.30 6.24
C ALA A 167 3.08 12.23 6.90
N GLY A 168 2.13 11.51 6.29
CA GLY A 168 0.80 11.30 6.87
C GLY A 168 0.83 10.49 8.17
N ILE A 169 1.64 9.42 8.23
CA ILE A 169 1.85 8.64 9.44
C ILE A 169 2.45 9.51 10.57
N ILE A 170 3.48 10.31 10.24
CA ILE A 170 4.10 11.22 11.20
C ILE A 170 3.11 12.28 11.68
N HIS A 171 2.24 12.77 10.77
CA HIS A 171 1.20 13.73 11.13
C HIS A 171 0.22 13.12 12.16
N LEU A 172 -0.32 11.93 11.92
CA LEU A 172 -1.21 11.24 12.86
C LEU A 172 -0.57 11.09 14.25
N LEU A 173 0.71 10.66 14.28
CA LEU A 173 1.45 10.48 15.52
C LEU A 173 1.73 11.82 16.24
N SER A 174 2.13 12.86 15.52
CA SER A 174 2.57 14.13 16.10
C SER A 174 1.42 15.02 16.58
N THR A 175 0.27 14.90 15.95
CA THR A 175 -0.96 15.63 16.34
C THR A 175 -1.76 14.91 17.40
N GLY A 176 -1.47 13.60 17.64
CA GLY A 176 -2.28 12.76 18.51
C GLY A 176 -3.70 12.62 17.97
N ALA A 177 -3.82 12.42 16.65
CA ALA A 177 -5.11 12.18 16.02
C ALA A 177 -5.85 11.02 16.69
N GLU A 178 -7.17 10.96 16.57
CA GLU A 178 -7.96 9.85 17.12
C GLU A 178 -7.47 8.51 16.57
N TYR A 179 -7.33 7.50 17.45
CA TYR A 179 -6.95 6.15 17.02
C TYR A 179 -8.03 5.56 16.12
N GLY A 180 -7.61 4.76 15.13
CA GLY A 180 -8.51 4.11 14.20
C GLY A 180 -7.94 3.89 12.82
N THR A 181 -8.82 3.63 11.86
CA THR A 181 -8.48 3.37 10.46
C THR A 181 -8.50 4.66 9.65
N TYR A 182 -7.47 4.84 8.84
CA TYR A 182 -7.31 5.97 7.92
C TYR A 182 -6.92 5.48 6.53
N ASN A 183 -7.58 6.02 5.52
CA ASN A 183 -7.12 5.91 4.15
C ASN A 183 -6.09 7.01 3.86
N LEU A 184 -4.98 6.65 3.23
CA LEU A 184 -3.90 7.58 2.91
C LEU A 184 -3.30 7.27 1.55
N SER A 185 -3.63 8.07 0.56
CA SER A 185 -3.04 8.05 -0.77
C SER A 185 -2.81 9.48 -1.27
N GLY A 186 -2.24 9.64 -2.46
CA GLY A 186 -2.22 10.96 -3.10
C GLY A 186 -3.64 11.44 -3.41
N ARG A 187 -3.86 12.75 -3.40
CA ARG A 187 -5.07 13.39 -3.90
C ARG A 187 -4.97 13.66 -5.40
N GLY A 188 -5.96 14.35 -5.96
CA GLY A 188 -6.06 14.68 -7.37
C GLY A 188 -6.98 13.73 -8.15
N PRO A 189 -6.87 13.68 -9.48
CA PRO A 189 -7.75 12.86 -10.30
C PRO A 189 -7.54 11.35 -10.05
N VAL A 190 -8.62 10.60 -10.13
CA VAL A 190 -8.56 9.14 -10.25
C VAL A 190 -8.23 8.82 -11.70
N VAL A 191 -7.14 8.11 -11.94
CA VAL A 191 -6.61 7.79 -13.27
C VAL A 191 -6.33 6.30 -13.42
N SER A 192 -6.25 5.81 -14.65
CA SER A 192 -5.87 4.42 -14.91
C SER A 192 -4.35 4.20 -14.91
N TRP A 193 -3.91 2.94 -14.80
CA TRP A 193 -2.51 2.60 -15.04
C TRP A 193 -2.03 3.04 -16.44
N CYS A 194 -2.92 2.98 -17.44
CA CYS A 194 -2.62 3.45 -18.80
C CYS A 194 -2.37 4.95 -18.85
N ASP A 195 -3.16 5.75 -18.12
CA ASP A 195 -2.97 7.21 -18.08
C ASP A 195 -1.65 7.56 -17.39
N ILE A 196 -1.30 6.87 -16.30
CA ILE A 196 0.00 7.04 -15.64
C ILE A 196 1.13 6.68 -16.59
N ALA A 197 1.04 5.56 -17.30
CA ALA A 197 2.07 5.13 -18.26
C ALA A 197 2.25 6.17 -19.39
N ARG A 198 1.16 6.67 -19.94
CA ARG A 198 1.17 7.73 -20.96
C ARG A 198 1.86 9.00 -20.45
N ARG A 199 1.52 9.41 -19.22
CA ARG A 199 2.16 10.59 -18.62
C ARG A 199 3.66 10.38 -18.39
N VAL A 200 4.09 9.19 -17.96
CA VAL A 200 5.53 8.86 -17.84
C VAL A 200 6.22 8.95 -19.20
N TYR A 201 5.60 8.43 -20.28
CA TYR A 201 6.16 8.51 -21.63
C TYR A 201 6.35 9.96 -22.07
N GLU A 202 5.35 10.81 -21.86
CA GLU A 202 5.46 12.25 -22.16
C GLU A 202 6.60 12.92 -21.38
N LEU A 203 6.72 12.64 -20.08
CA LEU A 203 7.73 13.25 -19.21
C LEU A 203 9.17 12.86 -19.59
N VAL A 204 9.36 11.69 -20.20
CA VAL A 204 10.66 11.26 -20.73
C VAL A 204 10.84 11.57 -22.23
N GLY A 205 9.98 12.43 -22.80
CA GLY A 205 10.11 12.91 -24.19
C GLY A 205 9.62 11.93 -25.27
N ARG A 206 8.77 10.95 -24.89
CA ARG A 206 8.16 9.98 -25.80
C ARG A 206 6.70 10.34 -26.07
N SER A 207 6.10 9.70 -27.07
CA SER A 207 4.67 9.91 -27.38
C SER A 207 3.77 9.06 -26.49
N ALA A 208 2.74 9.66 -25.91
CA ALA A 208 1.67 8.94 -25.19
C ALA A 208 0.97 7.90 -26.09
N ALA A 209 0.96 8.10 -27.41
CA ALA A 209 0.35 7.17 -28.38
C ALA A 209 1.10 5.82 -28.48
N GLU A 210 2.33 5.72 -27.97
CA GLU A 210 3.07 4.46 -27.90
C GLU A 210 2.52 3.51 -26.83
N VAL A 211 1.74 4.02 -25.88
CA VAL A 211 1.10 3.21 -24.82
C VAL A 211 -0.30 2.80 -25.28
N THR A 212 -0.46 1.51 -25.57
CA THR A 212 -1.74 0.94 -26.04
C THR A 212 -2.62 0.57 -24.84
N PRO A 213 -3.84 1.14 -24.72
CA PRO A 213 -4.78 0.75 -23.67
C PRO A 213 -5.34 -0.65 -23.95
N VAL A 214 -5.49 -1.44 -22.90
CA VAL A 214 -6.17 -2.75 -22.91
C VAL A 214 -7.02 -2.88 -21.66
N THR A 215 -8.01 -3.76 -21.69
CA THR A 215 -8.75 -4.15 -20.49
C THR A 215 -7.94 -5.13 -19.64
N THR A 216 -8.28 -5.26 -18.36
CA THR A 216 -7.72 -6.29 -17.46
C THR A 216 -7.89 -7.68 -18.05
N ALA A 217 -9.09 -7.98 -18.60
CA ALA A 217 -9.40 -9.25 -19.23
C ALA A 217 -8.52 -9.55 -20.45
N GLU A 218 -8.27 -8.55 -21.30
CA GLU A 218 -7.38 -8.69 -22.47
C GLU A 218 -5.92 -8.85 -22.07
N TYR A 219 -5.49 -8.12 -21.04
CA TYR A 219 -4.08 -8.15 -20.56
C TYR A 219 -3.70 -9.51 -20.01
N TYR A 220 -4.59 -10.14 -19.25
CA TYR A 220 -4.35 -11.45 -18.61
C TYR A 220 -4.91 -12.63 -19.40
N ALA A 221 -5.43 -12.41 -20.61
CA ALA A 221 -6.00 -13.49 -21.43
C ALA A 221 -4.99 -14.64 -21.65
N GLY A 222 -5.39 -15.86 -21.28
CA GLY A 222 -4.57 -17.06 -21.41
C GLY A 222 -3.45 -17.21 -20.37
N GLN A 223 -3.38 -16.35 -19.36
CA GLN A 223 -2.46 -16.49 -18.25
C GLN A 223 -3.15 -17.21 -17.08
N GLU A 224 -2.42 -18.12 -16.43
CA GLU A 224 -2.90 -18.85 -15.24
C GLU A 224 -2.20 -18.33 -13.98
N GLY A 225 -2.81 -18.50 -12.81
CA GLY A 225 -2.23 -18.12 -11.53
C GLY A 225 -2.19 -16.61 -11.26
N ILE A 226 -2.94 -15.84 -12.05
CA ILE A 226 -3.06 -14.40 -11.86
C ILE A 226 -4.13 -14.11 -10.80
N ALA A 227 -3.77 -13.36 -9.78
CA ALA A 227 -4.71 -12.90 -8.77
C ALA A 227 -5.74 -11.92 -9.36
N PRO A 228 -7.01 -11.97 -8.93
CA PRO A 228 -7.98 -10.96 -9.33
C PRO A 228 -7.57 -9.57 -8.80
N ARG A 229 -7.80 -8.54 -9.61
CA ARG A 229 -7.46 -7.14 -9.29
C ARG A 229 -8.73 -6.32 -9.10
N PRO A 230 -8.81 -5.46 -8.07
CA PRO A 230 -9.89 -4.47 -7.97
C PRO A 230 -9.83 -3.51 -9.18
N LEU A 231 -11.00 -3.18 -9.75
CA LEU A 231 -11.08 -2.20 -10.84
C LEU A 231 -10.98 -0.77 -10.33
N SER A 232 -11.41 -0.50 -9.10
CA SER A 232 -11.15 0.76 -8.41
C SER A 232 -10.26 0.54 -7.19
N SER A 233 -9.18 1.29 -7.12
CA SER A 233 -8.25 1.39 -5.97
C SER A 233 -8.30 2.79 -5.34
N ALA A 234 -9.32 3.59 -5.67
CA ALA A 234 -9.45 4.94 -5.16
C ALA A 234 -9.99 4.93 -3.72
N LEU A 235 -9.27 5.60 -2.84
CA LEU A 235 -9.59 5.72 -1.41
C LEU A 235 -10.18 7.10 -1.11
N ASP A 236 -11.19 7.17 -0.24
CA ASP A 236 -11.67 8.40 0.36
C ASP A 236 -10.61 8.95 1.32
N LEU A 237 -10.33 10.24 1.27
CA LEU A 237 -9.29 10.89 2.06
C LEU A 237 -9.87 11.85 3.11
N SER A 238 -11.19 11.96 3.18
CA SER A 238 -11.86 12.96 4.04
C SER A 238 -11.50 12.80 5.52
N ARG A 239 -11.31 11.58 6.01
CA ARG A 239 -10.95 11.31 7.40
C ARG A 239 -9.55 11.79 7.75
N ILE A 240 -8.55 11.51 6.90
CA ILE A 240 -7.19 12.00 7.14
C ILE A 240 -7.11 13.54 6.95
N GLU A 241 -7.84 14.10 5.99
CA GLU A 241 -7.92 15.54 5.77
C GLU A 241 -8.58 16.27 6.95
N ALA A 242 -9.57 15.67 7.59
CA ALA A 242 -10.21 16.21 8.81
C ALA A 242 -9.23 16.33 9.98
N THR A 243 -8.11 15.61 10.00
CA THR A 243 -7.04 15.79 11.00
C THR A 243 -6.17 17.03 10.75
N GLY A 244 -6.37 17.72 9.62
CA GLY A 244 -5.55 18.84 9.16
C GLY A 244 -4.39 18.44 8.25
N PHE A 245 -4.25 17.15 7.89
CA PHE A 245 -3.28 16.70 6.89
C PHE A 245 -3.81 16.95 5.49
N THR A 246 -2.96 17.47 4.61
CA THR A 246 -3.29 17.64 3.19
C THR A 246 -2.41 16.70 2.37
N PRO A 247 -2.94 15.58 1.84
CA PRO A 247 -2.18 14.70 0.95
C PRO A 247 -1.70 15.47 -0.29
N ALA A 248 -0.52 15.15 -0.78
CA ALA A 248 0.00 15.75 -2.00
C ALA A 248 -0.78 15.26 -3.25
N ASP A 249 -0.81 16.07 -4.30
CA ASP A 249 -1.39 15.65 -5.58
C ASP A 249 -0.52 14.57 -6.23
N SER A 250 -1.13 13.44 -6.57
CA SER A 250 -0.45 12.26 -7.10
C SER A 250 0.19 12.51 -8.46
N MET A 251 -0.44 13.35 -9.30
CA MET A 251 0.08 13.64 -10.64
C MET A 251 1.19 14.70 -10.59
N GLU A 252 1.09 15.71 -9.74
CA GLU A 252 2.17 16.66 -9.48
C GLU A 252 3.41 15.94 -8.92
N ARG A 253 3.21 14.97 -8.01
CA ARG A 253 4.31 14.12 -7.50
C ARG A 253 4.93 13.26 -8.59
N LEU A 254 4.12 12.68 -9.48
CA LEU A 254 4.62 11.91 -10.63
C LEU A 254 5.51 12.79 -11.53
N GLU A 255 5.06 14.01 -11.83
CA GLU A 255 5.80 14.97 -12.66
C GLU A 255 7.12 15.41 -12.03
N ALA A 256 7.15 15.53 -10.71
CA ALA A 256 8.39 15.83 -9.98
C ALA A 256 9.33 14.61 -9.86
N TYR A 257 8.78 13.40 -9.79
CA TYR A 257 9.55 12.17 -9.57
C TYR A 257 10.23 11.65 -10.84
N VAL A 258 9.52 11.61 -11.97
CA VAL A 258 10.06 11.03 -13.22
C VAL A 258 11.38 11.67 -13.65
N PRO A 259 11.58 13.00 -13.62
CA PRO A 259 12.88 13.61 -13.96
C PRO A 259 14.05 13.24 -13.04
N THR A 260 13.79 12.58 -11.89
CA THR A 260 14.84 12.14 -10.95
C THR A 260 15.30 10.71 -11.22
N LEU A 261 14.67 10.00 -12.14
CA LEU A 261 14.99 8.61 -12.52
C LEU A 261 16.12 8.51 -13.54
#